data_7d7d3894d11ba0755c559bae64584d53
#
_entry.id   7d7d3894d11ba0755c559bae64584d53
#
_cell.length_a   1.000
_cell.length_b   1.000
_cell.length_c   1.000
_cell.angle_alpha   90.00
_cell.angle_beta   90.00
_cell.angle_gamma   90.00
#
_symmetry.space_group_name_H-M   'P 1'
#
loop_
_entity.id
_entity.type
_entity.pdbx_description
1 polymer ?
#
loop_
_entity_poly.entity_id
_entity_poly.type
_entity_poly.pdbx_seq_one_letter_code
_entity_poly.pdbx_strand_id
1 'polypeptide(L)'
;MFSSDSPIYRRLPPTLQEGLLSLNSCLRGLIGARATLKRTEAAIERSQWLAPAQWQALQLEQVRRLALHARMRVPYYRELFARECIDPARWRHLDDLREIPELTKGDVIAAGRLMLAEGGPWMRFEGATGGTTGRTLTGWRDRDAIAFEQAFIERQSRWAGYRPGERRAWLRGD
;
A
#
# COMPACT_ATOMS: atom_id res chain seq x y z
N MET A 1 2.49 -18.60 -5.05
CA MET A 1 3.22 -17.85 -4.03
C MET A 1 3.24 -18.75 -2.79
N PHE A 2 4.40 -19.22 -2.35
CA PHE A 2 4.47 -20.11 -1.17
C PHE A 2 4.20 -19.29 0.08
N SER A 3 3.20 -19.69 0.87
CA SER A 3 2.95 -19.15 2.19
C SER A 3 3.84 -19.90 3.19
N SER A 4 4.48 -19.17 4.09
CA SER A 4 5.21 -19.75 5.22
C SER A 4 4.33 -20.58 6.16
N ASP A 5 2.99 -20.42 6.06
CA ASP A 5 2.00 -21.15 6.83
C ASP A 5 1.59 -22.49 6.22
N SER A 6 2.10 -22.80 5.02
CA SER A 6 1.80 -24.06 4.37
C SER A 6 2.31 -25.24 5.21
N PRO A 7 1.48 -26.25 5.50
CA PRO A 7 1.90 -27.45 6.24
C PRO A 7 3.05 -28.20 5.56
N ILE A 8 3.18 -28.08 4.26
CA ILE A 8 4.28 -28.65 3.47
C ILE A 8 5.58 -27.91 3.79
N TYR A 9 5.56 -26.57 3.86
CA TYR A 9 6.72 -25.76 4.20
C TYR A 9 7.25 -26.08 5.60
N ARG A 10 6.38 -26.22 6.60
CA ARG A 10 6.76 -26.53 7.99
C ARG A 10 7.42 -27.91 8.15
N ARG A 11 7.21 -28.86 7.21
CA ARG A 11 7.82 -30.20 7.22
C ARG A 11 9.17 -30.28 6.53
N LEU A 12 9.58 -29.22 5.83
CA LEU A 12 10.87 -29.21 5.14
C LEU A 12 12.03 -29.03 6.12
N PRO A 13 13.20 -29.62 5.84
CA PRO A 13 14.42 -29.33 6.58
C PRO A 13 14.75 -27.81 6.56
N PRO A 14 15.35 -27.25 7.64
CA PRO A 14 15.66 -25.81 7.74
C PRO A 14 16.43 -25.27 6.53
N THR A 15 17.39 -26.00 6.01
CA THR A 15 18.19 -25.63 4.83
C THR A 15 17.35 -25.46 3.56
N LEU A 16 16.34 -26.29 3.36
CA LEU A 16 15.39 -26.15 2.23
C LEU A 16 14.40 -25.02 2.46
N GLN A 17 14.00 -24.78 3.69
CA GLN A 17 13.17 -23.62 4.06
C GLN A 17 13.91 -22.33 3.75
N GLU A 18 15.19 -22.20 4.16
CA GLU A 18 16.03 -21.05 3.87
C GLU A 18 16.27 -20.85 2.35
N GLY A 19 16.52 -21.96 1.63
CA GLY A 19 16.65 -21.91 0.17
C GLY A 19 15.40 -21.41 -0.53
N LEU A 20 14.22 -21.88 -0.13
CA LEU A 20 12.93 -21.45 -0.66
C LEU A 20 12.63 -19.98 -0.33
N LEU A 21 12.93 -19.54 0.89
CA LEU A 21 12.79 -18.13 1.29
C LEU A 21 13.74 -17.22 0.49
N SER A 22 14.99 -17.65 0.32
CA SER A 22 15.98 -16.91 -0.45
C SER A 22 15.60 -16.81 -1.92
N LEU A 23 15.13 -17.92 -2.51
CA LEU A 23 14.62 -17.94 -3.89
C LEU A 23 13.38 -17.04 -4.05
N ASN A 24 12.43 -17.14 -3.14
CA ASN A 24 11.23 -16.29 -3.14
C ASN A 24 11.60 -14.81 -2.99
N SER A 25 12.57 -14.49 -2.13
CA SER A 25 13.08 -13.14 -1.95
C SER A 25 13.80 -12.62 -3.21
N CYS A 26 14.62 -13.46 -3.85
CA CYS A 26 15.28 -13.15 -5.11
C CYS A 26 14.26 -12.92 -6.23
N LEU A 27 13.27 -13.79 -6.39
CA LEU A 27 12.20 -13.65 -7.36
C LEU A 27 11.37 -12.38 -7.10
N ARG A 28 11.05 -12.09 -5.86
CA ARG A 28 10.39 -10.82 -5.48
C ARG A 28 11.24 -9.62 -5.84
N GLY A 29 12.56 -9.68 -5.65
CA GLY A 29 13.50 -8.64 -6.05
C GLY A 29 13.61 -8.45 -7.56
N LEU A 30 13.53 -9.53 -8.35
CA LEU A 30 13.53 -9.51 -9.81
C LEU A 30 12.19 -9.02 -10.38
N ILE A 31 11.09 -9.44 -9.76
CA ILE A 31 9.72 -9.07 -10.14
C ILE A 31 9.35 -7.69 -9.56
N GLY A 32 10.08 -7.22 -8.56
CA GLY A 32 9.79 -5.98 -7.83
C GLY A 32 9.92 -4.73 -8.68
N ALA A 33 9.12 -3.74 -8.35
CA ALA A 33 9.17 -2.41 -8.93
C ALA A 33 10.40 -1.62 -8.40
N ARG A 34 11.61 -2.09 -8.72
CA ARG A 34 12.87 -1.45 -8.26
C ARG A 34 12.94 0.03 -8.62
N ALA A 35 12.41 0.41 -9.77
CA ALA A 35 12.35 1.80 -10.19
C ALA A 35 11.40 2.61 -9.29
N THR A 36 10.25 2.05 -8.93
CA THR A 36 9.29 2.65 -8.01
C THR A 36 9.89 2.75 -6.61
N LEU A 37 10.53 1.68 -6.10
CA LEU A 37 11.21 1.70 -4.81
C LEU A 37 12.23 2.85 -4.74
N LYS A 38 13.18 2.93 -5.69
CA LYS A 38 14.21 3.97 -5.72
C LYS A 38 13.62 5.39 -5.85
N ARG A 39 12.60 5.57 -6.69
CA ARG A 39 11.91 6.87 -6.83
C ARG A 39 11.23 7.28 -5.53
N THR A 40 10.56 6.34 -4.87
CA THR A 40 9.89 6.58 -3.60
C THR A 40 10.88 6.89 -2.49
N GLU A 41 11.98 6.14 -2.37
CA GLU A 41 13.07 6.43 -1.43
C GLU A 41 13.60 7.86 -1.62
N ALA A 42 13.92 8.25 -2.84
CA ALA A 42 14.41 9.59 -3.14
C ALA A 42 13.35 10.69 -2.84
N ALA A 43 12.07 10.42 -3.06
CA ALA A 43 11.00 11.34 -2.72
C ALA A 43 10.82 11.48 -1.21
N ILE A 44 10.89 10.38 -0.46
CA ILE A 44 10.80 10.36 1.00
C ILE A 44 11.97 11.12 1.63
N GLU A 45 13.20 10.89 1.15
CA GLU A 45 14.41 11.58 1.64
C GLU A 45 14.32 13.09 1.44
N ARG A 46 13.80 13.54 0.32
CA ARG A 46 13.60 14.98 0.08
C ARG A 46 12.49 15.57 0.92
N SER A 47 11.37 14.86 1.04
CA SER A 47 10.18 15.40 1.68
C SER A 47 10.30 15.52 3.20
N GLN A 48 11.15 14.74 3.86
CA GLN A 48 11.29 14.80 5.33
C GLN A 48 11.79 16.17 5.85
N TRP A 49 12.39 16.98 4.98
CA TRP A 49 12.95 18.29 5.34
C TRP A 49 12.09 19.47 4.84
N LEU A 50 10.91 19.20 4.31
CA LEU A 50 10.00 20.24 3.83
C LEU A 50 9.44 21.06 5.01
N ALA A 51 9.32 22.37 4.81
CA ALA A 51 8.61 23.24 5.74
C ALA A 51 7.10 22.88 5.79
N PRO A 52 6.39 23.20 6.89
CA PRO A 52 4.97 22.83 7.05
C PRO A 52 4.08 23.22 5.88
N ALA A 53 4.25 24.43 5.33
CA ALA A 53 3.47 24.89 4.18
C ALA A 53 3.74 24.06 2.90
N GLN A 54 4.99 23.66 2.68
CA GLN A 54 5.38 22.78 1.56
C GLN A 54 4.80 21.37 1.73
N TRP A 55 4.76 20.87 2.97
CA TRP A 55 4.11 19.59 3.29
C TRP A 55 2.62 19.64 2.98
N GLN A 56 1.92 20.68 3.40
CA GLN A 56 0.49 20.86 3.12
C GLN A 56 0.23 20.90 1.61
N ALA A 57 1.05 21.63 0.84
CA ALA A 57 0.93 21.68 -0.60
C ALA A 57 1.15 20.30 -1.25
N LEU A 58 2.18 19.57 -0.82
CA LEU A 58 2.46 18.22 -1.29
C LEU A 58 1.31 17.26 -0.96
N GLN A 59 0.80 17.30 0.26
CA GLN A 59 -0.32 16.46 0.68
C GLN A 59 -1.57 16.76 -0.14
N LEU A 60 -1.92 18.01 -0.34
CA LEU A 60 -3.07 18.41 -1.14
C LEU A 60 -2.96 17.90 -2.58
N GLU A 61 -1.78 18.05 -3.20
CA GLU A 61 -1.52 17.54 -4.54
C GLU A 61 -1.73 16.02 -4.62
N GLN A 62 -1.14 15.26 -3.68
CA GLN A 62 -1.25 13.80 -3.67
C GLN A 62 -2.70 13.34 -3.43
N VAL A 63 -3.41 13.97 -2.51
CA VAL A 63 -4.80 13.66 -2.20
C VAL A 63 -5.72 13.97 -3.38
N ARG A 64 -5.56 15.14 -4.02
CA ARG A 64 -6.31 15.48 -5.24
C ARG A 64 -6.08 14.45 -6.35
N ARG A 65 -4.82 14.07 -6.59
CA ARG A 65 -4.47 13.06 -7.58
C ARG A 65 -5.12 11.71 -7.27
N LEU A 66 -5.11 11.29 -6.01
CA LEU A 66 -5.74 10.04 -5.57
C LEU A 66 -7.25 10.10 -5.75
N ALA A 67 -7.90 11.19 -5.34
CA ALA A 67 -9.35 11.37 -5.47
C ALA A 67 -9.80 11.44 -6.94
N LEU A 68 -9.05 12.12 -7.80
CA LEU A 68 -9.31 12.13 -9.25
C LEU A 68 -9.15 10.72 -9.86
N HIS A 69 -8.12 9.98 -9.44
CA HIS A 69 -7.96 8.59 -9.86
C HIS A 69 -9.15 7.73 -9.40
N ALA A 70 -9.56 7.87 -8.14
CA ALA A 70 -10.71 7.16 -7.58
C ALA A 70 -12.00 7.49 -8.35
N ARG A 71 -12.27 8.76 -8.62
CA ARG A 71 -13.41 9.21 -9.44
C ARG A 71 -13.43 8.59 -10.83
N MET A 72 -12.28 8.50 -11.47
CA MET A 72 -12.19 7.98 -12.85
C MET A 72 -12.20 6.46 -12.93
N ARG A 73 -11.60 5.77 -11.96
CA ARG A 73 -11.26 4.36 -12.07
C ARG A 73 -11.97 3.44 -11.08
N VAL A 74 -12.53 3.96 -9.99
CA VAL A 74 -13.17 3.15 -8.96
C VAL A 74 -14.68 3.35 -9.02
N PRO A 75 -15.48 2.33 -9.40
CA PRO A 75 -16.93 2.46 -9.58
C PRO A 75 -17.63 3.06 -8.36
N TYR A 76 -17.31 2.58 -7.16
CA TYR A 76 -17.88 3.10 -5.91
C TYR A 76 -17.67 4.62 -5.75
N TYR A 77 -16.45 5.10 -5.93
CA TYR A 77 -16.14 6.52 -5.79
C TYR A 77 -16.66 7.36 -6.94
N ARG A 78 -16.77 6.80 -8.14
CA ARG A 78 -17.42 7.46 -9.28
C ARG A 78 -18.88 7.81 -8.96
N GLU A 79 -19.63 6.85 -8.44
CA GLU A 79 -21.02 7.04 -8.04
C GLU A 79 -21.15 7.96 -6.84
N LEU A 80 -20.32 7.77 -5.81
CA LEU A 80 -20.32 8.61 -4.62
C LEU A 80 -20.11 10.08 -4.98
N PHE A 81 -19.05 10.38 -5.74
CA PHE A 81 -18.70 11.76 -6.08
C PHE A 81 -19.74 12.40 -7.00
N ALA A 82 -20.37 11.62 -7.89
CA ALA A 82 -21.49 12.12 -8.70
C ALA A 82 -22.71 12.46 -7.84
N ARG A 83 -23.09 11.58 -6.93
CA ARG A 83 -24.24 11.75 -6.03
C ARG A 83 -24.08 12.92 -5.08
N GLU A 84 -22.90 13.07 -4.48
CA GLU A 84 -22.59 14.13 -3.51
C GLU A 84 -22.09 15.41 -4.17
N CYS A 85 -22.06 15.48 -5.51
CA CYS A 85 -21.55 16.64 -6.28
C CYS A 85 -20.10 17.02 -5.94
N ILE A 86 -19.26 16.05 -5.55
CA ILE A 86 -17.84 16.26 -5.17
C ILE A 86 -16.97 16.37 -6.40
N ASP A 87 -16.22 17.47 -6.50
CA ASP A 87 -15.24 17.64 -7.57
C ASP A 87 -13.82 17.86 -7.02
N PRO A 88 -13.00 16.79 -6.93
CA PRO A 88 -11.64 16.91 -6.40
C PRO A 88 -10.73 17.88 -7.18
N ALA A 89 -11.07 18.22 -8.42
CA ALA A 89 -10.32 19.19 -9.20
C ALA A 89 -10.40 20.61 -8.61
N ARG A 90 -11.47 20.90 -7.86
CA ARG A 90 -11.71 22.21 -7.23
C ARG A 90 -11.07 22.38 -5.86
N TRP A 91 -10.61 21.30 -5.23
CA TRP A 91 -10.03 21.38 -3.89
C TRP A 91 -8.83 22.32 -3.83
N ARG A 92 -8.81 23.18 -2.83
CA ARG A 92 -7.78 24.19 -2.58
C ARG A 92 -7.05 23.96 -1.26
N HIS A 93 -7.71 23.27 -0.32
CA HIS A 93 -7.23 23.01 1.02
C HIS A 93 -7.42 21.55 1.38
N LEU A 94 -6.67 21.04 2.36
CA LEU A 94 -6.85 19.68 2.86
C LEU A 94 -8.20 19.48 3.54
N ASP A 95 -8.79 20.54 4.07
CA ASP A 95 -10.13 20.51 4.68
C ASP A 95 -11.24 20.16 3.67
N ASP A 96 -11.02 20.37 2.38
CA ASP A 96 -11.97 20.01 1.32
C ASP A 96 -12.20 18.49 1.28
N LEU A 97 -11.30 17.68 1.84
CA LEU A 97 -11.51 16.24 2.04
C LEU A 97 -12.75 15.89 2.86
N ARG A 98 -13.23 16.81 3.70
CA ARG A 98 -14.45 16.62 4.50
C ARG A 98 -15.71 16.56 3.66
N GLU A 99 -15.65 16.95 2.39
CA GLU A 99 -16.74 16.72 1.43
C GLU A 99 -17.00 15.23 1.19
N ILE A 100 -15.99 14.37 1.39
CA ILE A 100 -16.13 12.92 1.23
C ILE A 100 -16.79 12.37 2.51
N PRO A 101 -17.95 11.71 2.39
CA PRO A 101 -18.56 11.02 3.53
C PRO A 101 -17.63 9.96 4.14
N GLU A 102 -17.71 9.81 5.46
CA GLU A 102 -16.97 8.77 6.15
C GLU A 102 -17.39 7.39 5.68
N LEU A 103 -16.41 6.53 5.48
CA LEU A 103 -16.59 5.17 5.00
C LEU A 103 -16.48 4.19 6.18
N THR A 104 -17.54 3.47 6.47
CA THR A 104 -17.50 2.43 7.50
C THR A 104 -16.93 1.12 6.95
N LYS A 105 -16.44 0.25 7.85
CA LYS A 105 -16.02 -1.10 7.50
C LYS A 105 -17.15 -1.90 6.82
N GLY A 106 -18.40 -1.66 7.24
CA GLY A 106 -19.59 -2.27 6.65
C GLY A 106 -19.76 -1.87 5.18
N ASP A 107 -19.59 -0.58 4.87
CA ASP A 107 -19.72 -0.06 3.51
C ASP A 107 -18.65 -0.65 2.58
N VAL A 108 -17.40 -0.77 3.06
CA VAL A 108 -16.31 -1.39 2.29
C VAL A 108 -16.63 -2.85 1.96
N ILE A 109 -17.13 -3.62 2.94
CA ILE A 109 -17.49 -5.02 2.74
C ILE A 109 -18.68 -5.13 1.77
N ALA A 110 -19.69 -4.30 1.93
CA ALA A 110 -20.87 -4.28 1.06
C ALA A 110 -20.53 -3.90 -0.38
N ALA A 111 -19.68 -2.89 -0.56
CA ALA A 111 -19.24 -2.44 -1.88
C ALA A 111 -18.34 -3.48 -2.59
N GLY A 112 -17.55 -4.24 -1.84
CA GLY A 112 -16.75 -5.34 -2.36
C GLY A 112 -15.92 -4.96 -3.59
N ARG A 113 -16.20 -5.59 -4.73
CA ARG A 113 -15.46 -5.36 -5.98
C ARG A 113 -15.64 -3.96 -6.57
N LEU A 114 -16.68 -3.23 -6.22
CA LEU A 114 -16.86 -1.84 -6.67
C LEU A 114 -15.77 -0.91 -6.14
N MET A 115 -15.07 -1.32 -5.07
CA MET A 115 -13.89 -0.61 -4.54
C MET A 115 -12.60 -0.83 -5.36
N LEU A 116 -12.61 -1.72 -6.34
CA LEU A 116 -11.42 -1.98 -7.17
C LEU A 116 -11.36 -1.04 -8.36
N ALA A 117 -10.18 -0.48 -8.60
CA ALA A 117 -9.94 0.33 -9.79
C ALA A 117 -10.06 -0.51 -11.07
N GLU A 118 -10.83 0.00 -12.03
CA GLU A 118 -10.93 -0.56 -13.38
C GLU A 118 -9.63 -0.34 -14.15
N GLY A 119 -9.26 -1.32 -15.00
CA GLY A 119 -8.04 -1.24 -15.83
C GLY A 119 -6.75 -1.19 -15.02
N GLY A 120 -6.77 -1.59 -13.78
CA GLY A 120 -5.56 -1.69 -12.94
C GLY A 120 -4.66 -2.85 -13.37
N PRO A 121 -3.45 -2.97 -12.76
CA PRO A 121 -2.47 -3.97 -13.15
C PRO A 121 -3.04 -5.38 -13.04
N TRP A 122 -2.64 -6.25 -13.96
CA TRP A 122 -3.07 -7.65 -14.01
C TRP A 122 -2.61 -8.45 -12.78
N MET A 123 -1.49 -8.06 -12.16
CA MET A 123 -0.95 -8.69 -10.97
C MET A 123 -1.32 -7.90 -9.71
N ARG A 124 -2.21 -8.47 -8.92
CA ARG A 124 -2.66 -7.96 -7.63
C ARG A 124 -2.45 -9.02 -6.56
N PHE A 125 -2.04 -8.60 -5.38
CA PHE A 125 -1.85 -9.46 -4.22
C PHE A 125 -2.96 -9.18 -3.22
N GLU A 126 -3.70 -10.23 -2.91
CA GLU A 126 -4.73 -10.16 -1.89
C GLU A 126 -4.08 -10.16 -0.50
N GLY A 127 -4.60 -9.34 0.39
CA GLY A 127 -4.22 -9.28 1.78
C GLY A 127 -5.46 -9.09 2.65
N ALA A 128 -5.47 -9.74 3.79
CA ALA A 128 -6.56 -9.65 4.75
C ALA A 128 -6.09 -8.97 6.03
N THR A 129 -6.94 -8.15 6.64
CA THR A 129 -6.64 -7.59 7.97
C THR A 129 -6.98 -8.61 9.05
N GLY A 130 -6.10 -8.76 10.06
CA GLY A 130 -6.40 -9.53 11.27
C GLY A 130 -7.58 -8.87 12.01
N GLY A 131 -8.79 -9.39 11.81
CA GLY A 131 -10.00 -8.82 12.39
C GLY A 131 -10.17 -9.23 13.85
N THR A 132 -9.80 -8.41 14.81
CA THR A 132 -10.11 -8.59 16.25
C THR A 132 -11.62 -8.62 16.53
N THR A 133 -12.43 -8.12 15.61
CA THR A 133 -13.91 -8.06 15.69
C THR A 133 -14.60 -9.14 14.85
N GLY A 134 -13.90 -10.17 14.38
CA GLY A 134 -14.46 -11.29 13.61
C GLY A 134 -14.81 -10.98 12.14
N ARG A 135 -14.78 -9.72 11.70
CA ARG A 135 -15.00 -9.34 10.30
C ARG A 135 -13.70 -8.89 9.65
N THR A 136 -13.20 -9.70 8.74
CA THR A 136 -11.94 -9.43 8.03
C THR A 136 -12.20 -8.52 6.82
N LEU A 137 -11.36 -7.49 6.63
CA LEU A 137 -11.32 -6.73 5.38
C LEU A 137 -10.31 -7.38 4.44
N THR A 138 -10.75 -7.62 3.22
CA THR A 138 -9.88 -8.03 2.12
C THR A 138 -9.51 -6.81 1.30
N GLY A 139 -8.22 -6.64 1.06
CA GLY A 139 -7.70 -5.57 0.19
C GLY A 139 -6.75 -6.14 -0.87
N TRP A 140 -6.57 -5.43 -1.95
CA TRP A 140 -5.62 -5.78 -3.00
C TRP A 140 -4.52 -4.74 -3.10
N ARG A 141 -3.30 -5.21 -3.27
CA ARG A 141 -2.12 -4.38 -3.49
C ARG A 141 -1.45 -4.80 -4.79
N ASP A 142 -1.01 -3.85 -5.56
CA ASP A 142 -0.16 -4.09 -6.70
C ASP A 142 1.32 -4.04 -6.31
N ARG A 143 2.19 -4.24 -7.29
CA ARG A 143 3.66 -4.20 -7.08
C ARG A 143 4.14 -2.83 -6.63
N ASP A 144 3.56 -1.77 -7.18
CA ASP A 144 3.99 -0.41 -6.87
C ASP A 144 3.58 -0.03 -5.45
N ALA A 145 2.39 -0.44 -5.00
CA ALA A 145 1.96 -0.26 -3.61
C ALA A 145 2.89 -0.99 -2.62
N ILE A 146 3.31 -2.22 -2.95
CA ILE A 146 4.25 -2.99 -2.12
C ILE A 146 5.63 -2.32 -2.10
N ALA A 147 6.13 -1.85 -3.24
CA ALA A 147 7.40 -1.15 -3.32
C ALA A 147 7.37 0.18 -2.57
N PHE A 148 6.23 0.88 -2.62
CA PHE A 148 6.01 2.11 -1.86
C PHE A 148 6.06 1.86 -0.35
N GLU A 149 5.33 0.86 0.16
CA GLU A 149 5.38 0.45 1.57
C GLU A 149 6.81 0.08 2.00
N GLN A 150 7.51 -0.70 1.16
CA GLN A 150 8.89 -1.12 1.45
C GLN A 150 9.85 0.06 1.59
N ALA A 151 9.69 1.12 0.79
CA ALA A 151 10.53 2.32 0.90
C ALA A 151 10.42 3.00 2.27
N PHE A 152 9.22 3.06 2.85
CA PHE A 152 9.02 3.59 4.20
C PHE A 152 9.66 2.70 5.27
N ILE A 153 9.52 1.38 5.14
CA ILE A 153 10.14 0.42 6.06
C ILE A 153 11.67 0.54 6.01
N GLU A 154 12.26 0.64 4.82
CA GLU A 154 13.71 0.80 4.66
C GLU A 154 14.20 2.12 5.26
N ARG A 155 13.43 3.21 5.12
CA ARG A 155 13.76 4.48 5.78
C ARG A 155 13.77 4.35 7.30
N GLN A 156 12.72 3.76 7.89
CA GLN A 156 12.66 3.53 9.35
C GLN A 156 13.84 2.67 9.83
N SER A 157 14.17 1.63 9.08
CA SER A 157 15.31 0.76 9.39
C SER A 157 16.63 1.55 9.35
N ARG A 158 16.83 2.44 8.36
CA ARG A 158 18.00 3.31 8.29
C ARG A 158 18.10 4.29 9.47
N TRP A 159 16.99 4.82 9.95
CA TRP A 159 16.98 5.65 11.18
C TRP A 159 17.43 4.87 12.41
N ALA A 160 17.15 3.57 12.46
CA ALA A 160 17.65 2.67 13.51
C ALA A 160 19.10 2.19 13.28
N GLY A 161 19.81 2.73 12.28
CA GLY A 161 21.20 2.41 11.97
C GLY A 161 21.41 1.21 11.05
N TYR A 162 20.31 0.55 10.56
CA TYR A 162 20.43 -0.56 9.62
C TYR A 162 21.01 -0.12 8.28
N ARG A 163 21.95 -0.92 7.76
CA ARG A 163 22.54 -0.73 6.44
C ARG A 163 22.07 -1.83 5.48
N PRO A 164 21.75 -1.51 4.21
CA PRO A 164 21.38 -2.51 3.23
C PRO A 164 22.39 -3.64 3.12
N GLY A 165 21.91 -4.88 3.21
CA GLY A 165 22.77 -6.08 3.19
C GLY A 165 23.13 -6.66 4.56
N GLU A 166 22.88 -5.96 5.66
CA GLU A 166 23.01 -6.51 7.00
C GLU A 166 21.91 -7.52 7.31
N ARG A 167 22.21 -8.47 8.19
CA ARG A 167 21.20 -9.39 8.71
C ARG A 167 20.31 -8.67 9.71
N ARG A 168 18.99 -8.82 9.56
CA ARG A 168 18.02 -8.31 10.54
C ARG A 168 17.06 -9.40 10.98
N ALA A 169 16.71 -9.41 12.24
CA ALA A 169 15.60 -10.20 12.76
C ALA A 169 14.32 -9.37 12.67
N TRP A 170 13.27 -9.99 12.20
CA TRP A 170 11.95 -9.37 12.09
C TRP A 170 10.97 -10.09 12.99
N LEU A 171 10.62 -9.45 14.10
CA LEU A 171 9.61 -9.97 15.02
C LEU A 171 8.27 -9.37 14.62
N ARG A 172 7.38 -10.20 14.11
CA ARG A 172 5.98 -9.86 13.88
C ARG A 172 5.11 -10.60 14.88
N GLY A 173 4.17 -9.91 15.51
CA GLY A 173 3.05 -10.54 16.17
C GLY A 173 2.10 -11.13 15.12
N ASP A 174 1.58 -12.32 15.35
CA ASP A 174 0.54 -12.97 14.57
C ASP A 174 -0.84 -12.35 14.86
#